data_3d203170b41ea1c2fa1fa432d084b272
#
_entry.id   3d203170b41ea1c2fa1fa432d084b272
#
_cell.length_a   1.000
_cell.length_b   1.000
_cell.length_c   1.000
_cell.angle_alpha   90.00
_cell.angle_beta   90.00
_cell.angle_gamma   90.00
#
_symmetry.space_group_name_H-M   'P 1'
#
loop_
_entity.id
_entity.type
_entity.pdbx_description
1 polymer ?
#
loop_
_entity_poly.entity_id
_entity_poly.type
_entity_poly.pdbx_seq_one_letter_code
_entity_poly.pdbx_strand_id
1 'polypeptide(L)'
;CIRDRAYPALKSKRNSSIKILDFILALFSILATFYLVIEYEGLVYRQGILASVELSGLNISYELILGIIGILLLLEATRRAIGIPLVAIALIFLFFSIFGQKMPDLISHQGLSLTRLVGYHWFGGEAIFGIPISVSVSFIFLFVLFGATLDAAGGGKYFLNLAFALVGKMRGGPAKAAILA
;
A
#
# COMPACT_ATOMS: atom_id res chain seq x y z
N CYS A 1 -9.48 15.97 13.84
CA CYS A 1 -10.47 15.51 12.83
C CYS A 1 -10.08 14.23 12.08
N ILE A 2 -8.99 13.54 12.48
CA ILE A 2 -8.59 12.25 11.88
C ILE A 2 -9.31 11.07 12.56
N ARG A 3 -9.87 11.29 13.75
CA ARG A 3 -10.48 10.25 14.58
C ARG A 3 -11.80 9.67 14.05
N ASP A 4 -12.48 10.34 13.11
CA ASP A 4 -13.82 9.94 12.68
C ASP A 4 -13.90 9.23 11.32
N ARG A 5 -12.75 8.93 10.70
CA ARG A 5 -12.69 8.18 9.44
C ARG A 5 -12.03 6.80 9.63
N ALA A 6 -12.61 5.97 10.48
CA ALA A 6 -12.54 4.55 10.21
C ALA A 6 -13.36 4.34 8.92
N TYR A 7 -12.68 4.13 7.80
CA TYR A 7 -13.30 3.96 6.49
C TYR A 7 -14.08 2.64 6.45
N PRO A 8 -15.42 2.63 6.62
CA PRO A 8 -16.18 1.39 6.53
C PRO A 8 -16.21 0.90 5.08
N ALA A 9 -16.27 -0.41 4.90
CA ALA A 9 -16.32 -1.06 3.58
C ALA A 9 -17.42 -0.52 2.67
N LEU A 10 -18.50 -0.05 3.27
CA LEU A 10 -19.63 0.59 2.63
C LEU A 10 -19.94 1.88 3.38
N LYS A 11 -20.15 2.96 2.65
CA LYS A 11 -20.56 4.29 3.13
C LYS A 11 -22.04 4.26 3.60
N SER A 12 -22.42 3.20 4.31
CA SER A 12 -23.80 2.97 4.79
C SER A 12 -23.86 3.10 6.30
N LYS A 13 -25.01 3.55 6.79
CA LYS A 13 -25.35 3.64 8.21
C LYS A 13 -24.82 2.43 8.99
N ARG A 14 -24.00 2.72 10.00
CA ARG A 14 -23.47 1.93 11.11
C ARG A 14 -24.26 0.66 11.47
N ASN A 15 -24.25 -0.35 10.60
CA ASN A 15 -24.84 -1.65 10.87
C ASN A 15 -23.77 -2.55 11.52
N SER A 16 -24.18 -3.34 12.53
CA SER A 16 -23.31 -4.27 13.26
C SER A 16 -22.57 -5.25 12.35
N SER A 17 -23.23 -5.69 11.28
CA SER A 17 -22.67 -6.60 10.26
C SER A 17 -21.46 -6.05 9.52
N ILE A 18 -21.35 -4.72 9.32
CA ILE A 18 -20.22 -4.09 8.66
C ILE A 18 -18.97 -4.15 9.53
N LYS A 19 -19.11 -4.02 10.85
CA LYS A 19 -18.00 -4.12 11.79
C LYS A 19 -17.42 -5.55 11.82
N ILE A 20 -18.27 -6.55 11.71
CA ILE A 20 -17.85 -7.96 11.68
C ILE A 20 -17.06 -8.22 10.38
N LEU A 21 -17.53 -7.72 9.26
CA LEU A 21 -16.85 -7.86 7.96
C LEU A 21 -15.49 -7.16 7.96
N ASP A 22 -15.42 -5.95 8.50
CA ASP A 22 -14.15 -5.22 8.63
C ASP A 22 -13.16 -5.93 9.57
N PHE A 23 -13.65 -6.53 10.64
CA PHE A 23 -12.83 -7.34 11.55
C PHE A 23 -12.29 -8.61 10.86
N ILE A 24 -13.14 -9.29 10.08
CA ILE A 24 -12.74 -10.48 9.30
C ILE A 24 -11.67 -10.10 8.27
N LEU A 25 -11.86 -9.02 7.52
CA LEU A 25 -10.87 -8.54 6.55
C LEU A 25 -9.54 -8.18 7.22
N ALA A 26 -9.58 -7.54 8.38
CA ALA A 26 -8.38 -7.23 9.15
C ALA A 26 -7.66 -8.50 9.62
N LEU A 27 -8.40 -9.51 10.08
CA LEU A 27 -7.85 -10.79 10.50
C LEU A 27 -7.14 -11.51 9.33
N PHE A 28 -7.80 -11.58 8.16
CA PHE A 28 -7.20 -12.16 6.97
C PHE A 28 -5.95 -11.40 6.51
N SER A 29 -5.95 -10.07 6.62
CA SER A 29 -4.78 -9.25 6.30
C SER A 29 -3.61 -9.56 7.22
N ILE A 30 -3.85 -9.68 8.52
CA ILE A 30 -2.83 -10.05 9.50
C ILE A 30 -2.27 -11.44 9.19
N LEU A 31 -3.13 -12.43 8.93
CA LEU A 31 -2.70 -13.80 8.62
C LEU A 31 -1.86 -13.86 7.33
N ALA A 32 -2.30 -13.16 6.27
CA ALA A 32 -1.58 -13.12 5.00
C ALA A 32 -0.19 -12.46 5.15
N THR A 33 -0.08 -11.40 5.95
CA THR A 33 1.20 -10.72 6.19
C THR A 33 2.08 -11.51 7.15
N PHE A 34 1.50 -12.14 8.17
CA PHE A 34 2.24 -12.95 9.14
C PHE A 34 2.89 -14.19 8.50
N TYR A 35 2.19 -14.81 7.54
CA TYR A 35 2.78 -15.88 6.73
C TYR A 35 4.05 -15.44 6.00
N LEU A 36 4.05 -14.24 5.40
CA LEU A 36 5.22 -13.69 4.72
C LEU A 36 6.42 -13.51 5.67
N VAL A 37 6.16 -13.10 6.91
CA VAL A 37 7.23 -12.88 7.90
C VAL A 37 7.84 -14.22 8.33
N ILE A 38 7.02 -15.25 8.56
CA ILE A 38 7.50 -16.57 9.00
C ILE A 38 8.28 -17.28 7.90
N GLU A 39 7.77 -17.26 6.66
CA GLU A 39 8.33 -18.01 5.54
C GLU A 39 9.33 -17.18 4.71
N TYR A 40 9.76 -16.02 5.22
CA TYR A 40 10.61 -15.07 4.49
C TYR A 40 11.85 -15.73 3.90
N GLU A 41 12.59 -16.53 4.67
CA GLU A 41 13.79 -17.20 4.20
C GLU A 41 13.47 -18.23 3.09
N GLY A 42 12.43 -19.03 3.26
CA GLY A 42 11.98 -19.99 2.24
C GLY A 42 11.56 -19.32 0.95
N LEU A 43 10.85 -18.20 1.02
CA LEU A 43 10.40 -17.42 -0.15
C LEU A 43 11.56 -16.81 -0.93
N VAL A 44 12.57 -16.28 -0.24
CA VAL A 44 13.78 -15.71 -0.86
C VAL A 44 14.56 -16.79 -1.62
N TYR A 45 14.74 -17.98 -1.04
CA TYR A 45 15.44 -19.08 -1.71
C TYR A 45 14.68 -19.62 -2.91
N ARG A 46 13.34 -19.64 -2.87
CA ARG A 46 12.49 -20.19 -3.95
C ARG A 46 12.27 -19.22 -5.12
N GLN A 47 12.72 -17.97 -5.02
CA GLN A 47 12.64 -16.96 -6.09
C GLN A 47 11.27 -16.87 -6.78
N GLY A 48 10.18 -16.92 -6.02
CA GLY A 48 8.82 -16.80 -6.56
C GLY A 48 8.20 -18.09 -7.07
N ILE A 49 8.84 -19.26 -6.86
CA ILE A 49 8.20 -20.56 -7.08
C ILE A 49 7.28 -20.83 -5.89
N LEU A 50 5.97 -20.90 -6.16
CA LEU A 50 4.97 -21.15 -5.12
C LEU A 50 5.00 -22.59 -4.65
N ALA A 51 4.92 -22.81 -3.33
CA ALA A 51 4.79 -24.13 -2.76
C ALA A 51 3.38 -24.69 -3.04
N SER A 52 3.33 -25.94 -3.45
CA SER A 52 2.09 -26.68 -3.68
C SER A 52 2.03 -27.89 -2.75
N VAL A 53 0.87 -28.12 -2.17
CA VAL A 53 0.58 -29.35 -1.40
C VAL A 53 -0.38 -30.21 -2.21
N GLU A 54 -0.02 -31.45 -2.43
CA GLU A 54 -0.91 -32.45 -3.00
C GLU A 54 -1.95 -32.88 -1.96
N LEU A 55 -3.14 -32.28 -2.05
CA LEU A 55 -4.27 -32.71 -1.23
C LEU A 55 -5.26 -33.47 -2.12
N SER A 56 -5.35 -34.78 -1.93
CA SER A 56 -6.35 -35.61 -2.60
C SER A 56 -6.36 -35.57 -4.15
N GLY A 57 -5.16 -35.55 -4.79
CA GLY A 57 -5.05 -35.54 -6.26
C GLY A 57 -5.25 -34.19 -6.96
N LEU A 58 -5.47 -33.13 -6.21
CA LEU A 58 -5.46 -31.77 -6.70
C LEU A 58 -4.21 -31.04 -6.21
N ASN A 59 -3.34 -30.64 -7.13
CA ASN A 59 -2.20 -29.76 -6.84
C ASN A 59 -2.70 -28.34 -6.54
N ILE A 60 -3.11 -28.09 -5.30
CA ILE A 60 -3.55 -26.77 -4.87
C ILE A 60 -2.37 -26.06 -4.25
N SER A 61 -1.92 -25.00 -4.91
CA SER A 61 -0.91 -24.10 -4.36
C SER A 61 -1.59 -23.22 -3.32
N TYR A 62 -1.47 -23.56 -2.03
CA TYR A 62 -2.04 -22.77 -0.94
C TYR A 62 -1.46 -21.34 -0.90
N GLU A 63 -0.20 -21.19 -1.31
CA GLU A 63 0.44 -19.88 -1.46
C GLU A 63 -0.25 -19.05 -2.54
N LEU A 64 -0.69 -19.67 -3.64
CA LEU A 64 -1.44 -18.96 -4.69
C LEU A 64 -2.74 -18.37 -4.13
N ILE A 65 -3.49 -19.15 -3.35
CA ILE A 65 -4.74 -18.70 -2.73
C ILE A 65 -4.46 -17.55 -1.75
N LEU A 66 -3.46 -17.72 -0.90
CA LEU A 66 -3.08 -16.72 0.10
C LEU A 66 -2.60 -15.42 -0.55
N GLY A 67 -1.82 -15.50 -1.62
CA GLY A 67 -1.37 -14.34 -2.38
C GLY A 67 -2.50 -13.63 -3.12
N ILE A 68 -3.45 -14.35 -3.71
CA ILE A 68 -4.66 -13.77 -4.32
C ILE A 68 -5.47 -13.02 -3.26
N ILE A 69 -5.71 -13.63 -2.10
CA ILE A 69 -6.41 -13.00 -0.98
C ILE A 69 -5.67 -11.72 -0.54
N GLY A 70 -4.34 -11.78 -0.41
CA GLY A 70 -3.51 -10.64 -0.05
C GLY A 70 -3.63 -9.48 -1.04
N ILE A 71 -3.53 -9.75 -2.33
CA ILE A 71 -3.69 -8.74 -3.39
C ILE A 71 -5.11 -8.13 -3.36
N LEU A 72 -6.14 -8.94 -3.21
CA LEU A 72 -7.53 -8.45 -3.12
C LEU A 72 -7.75 -7.58 -1.88
N LEU A 73 -7.20 -7.96 -0.74
CA LEU A 73 -7.26 -7.18 0.49
C LEU A 73 -6.52 -5.84 0.34
N LEU A 74 -5.38 -5.83 -0.35
CA LEU A 74 -4.64 -4.61 -0.63
C LEU A 74 -5.42 -3.67 -1.56
N LEU A 75 -6.05 -4.20 -2.61
CA LEU A 75 -6.91 -3.42 -3.51
C LEU A 75 -8.12 -2.84 -2.75
N GLU A 76 -8.74 -3.61 -1.85
CA GLU A 76 -9.82 -3.12 -1.02
C GLU A 76 -9.36 -2.04 -0.03
N ALA A 77 -8.20 -2.21 0.59
CA ALA A 77 -7.59 -1.18 1.45
C ALA A 77 -7.30 0.10 0.67
N THR A 78 -6.74 -0.02 -0.54
CA THR A 78 -6.48 1.10 -1.44
C THR A 78 -7.77 1.82 -1.84
N ARG A 79 -8.82 1.06 -2.16
CA ARG A 79 -10.14 1.62 -2.47
C ARG A 79 -10.71 2.45 -1.32
N ARG A 80 -10.50 2.01 -0.10
CA ARG A 80 -10.97 2.72 1.10
C ARG A 80 -10.14 3.96 1.41
N ALA A 81 -8.82 3.88 1.23
CA ALA A 81 -7.90 4.96 1.59
C ALA A 81 -7.89 6.10 0.56
N ILE A 82 -7.77 5.76 -0.73
CA ILE A 82 -7.52 6.71 -1.82
C ILE A 82 -8.74 6.85 -2.73
N GLY A 83 -9.49 5.75 -2.92
CA GLY A 83 -10.68 5.73 -3.75
C GLY A 83 -10.56 4.81 -4.97
N ILE A 84 -11.63 4.81 -5.79
CA ILE A 84 -11.79 3.93 -6.95
C ILE A 84 -10.77 4.19 -8.08
N PRO A 85 -10.36 5.44 -8.40
CA PRO A 85 -9.50 5.69 -9.55
C PRO A 85 -8.19 4.91 -9.53
N LEU A 86 -7.52 4.85 -8.37
CA LEU A 86 -6.25 4.13 -8.25
C LEU A 86 -6.43 2.61 -8.38
N VAL A 87 -7.51 2.08 -7.81
CA VAL A 87 -7.85 0.65 -7.94
C VAL A 87 -8.15 0.28 -9.40
N ALA A 88 -8.87 1.14 -10.13
CA ALA A 88 -9.14 0.92 -11.55
C ALA A 88 -7.85 0.85 -12.37
N ILE A 89 -6.91 1.76 -12.13
CA ILE A 89 -5.60 1.75 -12.79
C ILE A 89 -4.85 0.46 -12.45
N ALA A 90 -4.80 0.07 -11.17
CA ALA A 90 -4.12 -1.15 -10.75
C ALA A 90 -4.74 -2.41 -11.41
N LEU A 91 -6.07 -2.49 -11.48
CA LEU A 91 -6.75 -3.59 -12.15
C LEU A 91 -6.47 -3.63 -13.66
N ILE A 92 -6.41 -2.48 -14.34
CA ILE A 92 -6.05 -2.40 -15.76
C ILE A 92 -4.65 -2.96 -15.98
N PHE A 93 -3.66 -2.59 -15.15
CA PHE A 93 -2.30 -3.12 -15.27
C PHE A 93 -2.20 -4.61 -14.93
N LEU A 94 -2.93 -5.09 -13.94
CA LEU A 94 -2.99 -6.53 -13.64
C LEU A 94 -3.61 -7.31 -14.81
N PHE A 95 -4.67 -6.79 -15.40
CA PHE A 95 -5.30 -7.38 -16.58
C PHE A 95 -4.36 -7.37 -17.78
N PHE A 96 -3.68 -6.25 -18.01
CA PHE A 96 -2.66 -6.13 -19.05
C PHE A 96 -1.57 -7.18 -18.89
N SER A 97 -1.07 -7.39 -17.66
CA SER A 97 -0.02 -8.38 -17.36
C SER A 97 -0.44 -9.82 -17.69
N ILE A 98 -1.72 -10.16 -17.50
CA ILE A 98 -2.24 -11.50 -17.80
C ILE A 98 -2.50 -11.68 -19.30
N PHE A 99 -3.14 -10.70 -19.95
CA PHE A 99 -3.63 -10.78 -21.30
C PHE A 99 -2.66 -10.22 -22.37
N GLY A 100 -1.38 -10.07 -22.03
CA GLY A 100 -0.38 -9.47 -22.93
C GLY A 100 -0.29 -10.10 -24.33
N GLN A 101 -0.54 -11.42 -24.46
CA GLN A 101 -0.51 -12.13 -25.76
C GLN A 101 -1.67 -11.77 -26.70
N LYS A 102 -2.77 -11.25 -26.16
CA LYS A 102 -3.97 -10.88 -26.94
C LYS A 102 -3.98 -9.40 -27.31
N MET A 103 -2.94 -8.66 -26.95
CA MET A 103 -2.83 -7.23 -27.23
C MET A 103 -2.30 -6.97 -28.64
N PRO A 104 -2.55 -5.77 -29.22
CA PRO A 104 -1.97 -5.35 -30.49
C PRO A 104 -0.44 -5.43 -30.49
N ASP A 105 0.19 -5.69 -31.62
CA ASP A 105 1.64 -5.93 -31.77
C ASP A 105 2.53 -4.88 -31.09
N LEU A 106 2.10 -3.62 -31.04
CA LEU A 106 2.84 -2.51 -30.42
C LEU A 106 3.01 -2.64 -28.91
N ILE A 107 2.11 -3.33 -28.23
CA ILE A 107 2.06 -3.49 -26.77
C ILE A 107 1.94 -4.95 -26.33
N SER A 108 2.09 -5.88 -27.28
CA SER A 108 2.03 -7.30 -26.99
C SER A 108 3.24 -7.76 -26.18
N HIS A 109 3.03 -8.63 -25.22
CA HIS A 109 4.07 -9.29 -24.45
C HIS A 109 3.66 -10.74 -24.12
N GLN A 110 4.60 -11.55 -23.63
CA GLN A 110 4.37 -12.98 -23.39
C GLN A 110 3.21 -13.31 -22.43
N GLY A 111 2.68 -12.31 -21.69
CA GLY A 111 1.70 -12.53 -20.64
C GLY A 111 2.27 -13.30 -19.44
N LEU A 112 1.67 -13.11 -18.29
CA LEU A 112 2.06 -13.82 -17.08
C LEU A 112 0.99 -14.84 -16.71
N SER A 113 1.41 -16.05 -16.28
CA SER A 113 0.50 -16.97 -15.64
C SER A 113 0.06 -16.41 -14.26
N LEU A 114 -1.14 -16.75 -13.79
CA LEU A 114 -1.63 -16.31 -12.49
C LEU A 114 -0.66 -16.65 -11.36
N THR A 115 -0.06 -17.84 -11.39
CA THR A 115 0.92 -18.28 -10.40
C THR A 115 2.15 -17.38 -10.38
N ARG A 116 2.69 -17.04 -11.56
CA ARG A 116 3.85 -16.16 -11.69
C ARG A 116 3.51 -14.72 -11.29
N LEU A 117 2.33 -14.24 -11.67
CA LEU A 117 1.86 -12.90 -11.29
C LEU A 117 1.74 -12.75 -9.77
N VAL A 118 1.09 -13.70 -9.11
CA VAL A 118 0.94 -13.70 -7.65
C VAL A 118 2.28 -13.87 -6.96
N GLY A 119 3.13 -14.80 -7.43
CA GLY A 119 4.48 -15.00 -6.92
C GLY A 119 5.31 -13.72 -6.97
N TYR A 120 5.30 -13.01 -8.08
CA TYR A 120 6.04 -11.77 -8.24
C TYR A 120 5.47 -10.61 -7.40
N HIS A 121 4.13 -10.43 -7.39
CA HIS A 121 3.53 -9.27 -6.74
C HIS A 121 3.42 -9.43 -5.22
N TRP A 122 3.06 -10.60 -4.72
CA TRP A 122 2.82 -10.82 -3.30
C TRP A 122 4.03 -11.39 -2.56
N PHE A 123 4.74 -12.34 -3.16
CA PHE A 123 5.88 -13.01 -2.53
C PHE A 123 7.24 -12.46 -2.98
N GLY A 124 7.27 -11.71 -4.09
CA GLY A 124 8.49 -11.09 -4.58
C GLY A 124 8.89 -9.85 -3.80
N GLY A 125 10.18 -9.70 -3.52
CA GLY A 125 10.74 -8.52 -2.86
C GLY A 125 10.89 -7.27 -3.74
N GLU A 126 10.39 -7.30 -4.97
CA GLU A 126 10.57 -6.19 -5.93
C GLU A 126 9.28 -5.45 -6.27
N ALA A 127 8.11 -6.07 -6.03
CA ALA A 127 6.82 -5.49 -6.33
C ALA A 127 6.20 -4.76 -5.12
N ILE A 128 5.16 -5.33 -4.50
CA ILE A 128 4.44 -4.68 -3.40
C ILE A 128 5.36 -4.43 -2.20
N PHE A 129 6.15 -5.43 -1.80
CA PHE A 129 7.06 -5.35 -0.64
C PHE A 129 8.47 -4.87 -1.00
N GLY A 130 8.66 -4.32 -2.20
CA GLY A 130 9.93 -3.84 -2.70
C GLY A 130 10.25 -2.39 -2.30
N ILE A 131 10.89 -1.66 -3.23
CA ILE A 131 11.37 -0.29 -3.04
C ILE A 131 10.28 0.66 -2.49
N PRO A 132 9.01 0.65 -2.96
CA PRO A 132 8.01 1.60 -2.48
C PRO A 132 7.74 1.50 -0.97
N ILE A 133 7.61 0.27 -0.45
CA ILE A 133 7.40 0.07 0.99
C ILE A 133 8.68 0.36 1.77
N SER A 134 9.84 -0.06 1.27
CA SER A 134 11.13 0.20 1.90
C SER A 134 11.37 1.70 2.07
N VAL A 135 11.14 2.51 1.04
CA VAL A 135 11.24 3.98 1.12
C VAL A 135 10.21 4.56 2.08
N SER A 136 8.98 4.05 2.05
CA SER A 136 7.90 4.52 2.94
C SER A 136 8.26 4.29 4.41
N VAL A 137 8.78 3.13 4.76
CA VAL A 137 9.12 2.77 6.15
C VAL A 137 10.42 3.48 6.60
N SER A 138 11.44 3.54 5.74
CA SER A 138 12.75 4.08 6.13
C SER A 138 12.78 5.61 6.11
N PHE A 139 12.24 6.24 5.07
CA PHE A 139 12.38 7.69 4.90
C PHE A 139 11.09 8.43 5.27
N ILE A 140 9.96 8.08 4.66
CA ILE A 140 8.72 8.85 4.84
C ILE A 140 8.26 8.79 6.30
N PHE A 141 8.30 7.63 6.93
CA PHE A 141 7.93 7.48 8.34
C PHE A 141 8.81 8.36 9.25
N LEU A 142 10.14 8.35 9.05
CA LEU A 142 11.05 9.15 9.85
C LEU A 142 10.84 10.65 9.64
N PHE A 143 10.58 11.10 8.40
CA PHE A 143 10.29 12.51 8.13
C PHE A 143 8.97 12.95 8.76
N VAL A 144 7.93 12.13 8.68
CA VAL A 144 6.65 12.42 9.32
C VAL A 144 6.80 12.46 10.84
N LEU A 145 7.53 11.51 11.42
CA LEU A 145 7.81 11.48 12.86
C LEU A 145 8.60 12.71 13.28
N PHE A 146 9.66 13.07 12.55
CA PHE A 146 10.43 14.28 12.80
C PHE A 146 9.58 15.55 12.70
N GLY A 147 8.77 15.66 11.64
CA GLY A 147 7.85 16.78 11.49
C GLY A 147 6.84 16.92 12.63
N ALA A 148 6.26 15.79 13.06
CA ALA A 148 5.34 15.75 14.17
C ALA A 148 6.00 16.13 15.52
N THR A 149 7.21 15.65 15.77
CA THR A 149 7.99 16.02 16.97
C THR A 149 8.40 17.48 16.97
N LEU A 150 8.81 17.99 15.79
CA LEU A 150 9.16 19.41 15.62
C LEU A 150 7.95 20.31 15.88
N ASP A 151 6.77 19.93 15.37
CA ASP A 151 5.53 20.69 15.57
C ASP A 151 5.10 20.66 17.04
N ALA A 152 5.18 19.49 17.70
CA ALA A 152 4.91 19.34 19.13
C ALA A 152 5.87 20.15 20.01
N ALA A 153 7.13 20.30 19.59
CA ALA A 153 8.13 21.15 20.25
C ALA A 153 7.94 22.65 20.00
N GLY A 154 6.96 23.04 19.16
CA GLY A 154 6.70 24.44 18.82
C GLY A 154 7.62 24.99 17.72
N GLY A 155 8.35 24.14 17.01
CA GLY A 155 9.29 24.50 15.95
C GLY A 155 8.63 25.32 14.85
N GLY A 156 7.42 24.95 14.42
CA GLY A 156 6.67 25.71 13.43
C GLY A 156 6.46 27.16 13.81
N LYS A 157 6.08 27.43 15.07
CA LYS A 157 5.93 28.80 15.58
C LYS A 157 7.28 29.53 15.66
N TYR A 158 8.33 28.83 16.03
CA TYR A 158 9.68 29.39 16.07
C TYR A 158 10.15 29.85 14.70
N PHE A 159 10.06 28.99 13.69
CA PHE A 159 10.45 29.31 12.31
C PHE A 159 9.62 30.47 11.73
N LEU A 160 8.32 30.47 12.01
CA LEU A 160 7.43 31.54 11.56
C LEU A 160 7.81 32.86 12.20
N ASN A 161 8.08 32.90 13.50
CA ASN A 161 8.53 34.11 14.20
C ASN A 161 9.90 34.58 13.72
N LEU A 162 10.83 33.66 13.45
CA LEU A 162 12.14 33.98 12.87
C LEU A 162 11.99 34.59 11.47
N ALA A 163 11.16 34.01 10.61
CA ALA A 163 10.87 34.58 9.28
C ALA A 163 10.25 35.96 9.37
N PHE A 164 9.32 36.22 10.30
CA PHE A 164 8.76 37.53 10.54
C PHE A 164 9.80 38.53 11.05
N ALA A 165 10.71 38.12 11.90
CA ALA A 165 11.79 38.95 12.39
C ALA A 165 12.73 39.41 11.27
N LEU A 166 13.01 38.53 10.32
CA LEU A 166 13.92 38.79 9.19
C LEU A 166 13.27 39.69 8.10
N VAL A 167 12.06 39.35 7.68
CA VAL A 167 11.46 39.99 6.50
C VAL A 167 10.15 40.77 6.80
N GLY A 168 9.64 40.76 8.02
CA GLY A 168 8.36 41.33 8.38
C GLY A 168 8.25 42.84 8.14
N LYS A 169 9.38 43.56 8.23
CA LYS A 169 9.46 45.03 7.99
C LYS A 169 9.49 45.43 6.49
N MET A 170 9.66 44.46 5.59
CA MET A 170 9.72 44.71 4.14
C MET A 170 8.32 44.83 3.54
N ARG A 171 8.20 45.54 2.41
CA ARG A 171 6.92 45.60 1.65
C ARG A 171 6.50 44.16 1.27
N GLY A 172 5.28 43.78 1.69
CA GLY A 172 4.78 42.41 1.53
C GLY A 172 5.39 41.42 2.52
N GLY A 173 5.93 41.87 3.64
CA GLY A 173 6.58 41.09 4.68
C GLY A 173 5.83 39.84 5.11
N PRO A 174 4.52 39.90 5.43
CA PRO A 174 3.77 38.71 5.83
C PRO A 174 3.74 37.60 4.77
N ALA A 175 3.57 37.96 3.48
CA ALA A 175 3.57 37.01 2.38
C ALA A 175 4.97 36.37 2.17
N LYS A 176 6.03 37.17 2.26
CA LYS A 176 7.41 36.69 2.16
C LYS A 176 7.81 35.81 3.35
N ALA A 177 7.38 36.15 4.57
CA ALA A 177 7.62 35.38 5.75
C ALA A 177 6.95 33.99 5.68
N ALA A 178 5.72 33.92 5.13
CA ALA A 178 5.01 32.68 4.93
C ALA A 178 5.68 31.72 3.89
N ILE A 179 6.46 32.29 2.95
CA ILE A 179 7.22 31.48 1.97
C ILE A 179 8.55 30.97 2.57
N LEU A 180 9.13 31.73 3.49
CA LEU A 180 10.41 31.41 4.14
C LEU A 180 10.26 30.47 5.33
N ALA A 181 9.08 30.42 5.97
CA ALA A 181 8.76 29.55 7.08
C ALA A 181 8.30 28.18 6.63
#